data_b8ad201f6bc2e4b611ebd32cb8664584
#
_entry.id   b8ad201f6bc2e4b611ebd32cb8664584
#
_cell.length_a   1.000
_cell.length_b   1.000
_cell.length_c   1.000
_cell.angle_alpha   90.00
_cell.angle_beta   90.00
_cell.angle_gamma   90.00
#
_symmetry.space_group_name_H-M   'P 1'
#
loop_
_entity.id
_entity.type
_entity.pdbx_description
1 polymer ?
#
loop_
_entity_poly.entity_id
_entity_poly.type
_entity_poly.pdbx_seq_one_letter_code
_entity_poly.pdbx_strand_id
1 'polypeptide(L)'
;MLTALAGVGLFLAASVRAEPPGGDGPEKVPFVRSVAPGAVYNWAFECTAFSGGLNTNLDCDDPYPNNEPNIVVDRSNPRHMISSSNDYGSCCDQYYTSFNGGASWSTGNMSIEDPSRTGSDPVTAIDVKHHVALHSSLNYNFKDDGEACDGDVVVSPSPDGGLTWKKPVVVGFGKGCDLDPTQVFNDKEWIATDNNPHSRFYGRTYVTWTAFLSHSGEFVESPIMETHSDDGGKHWSHPQEISGSSRDLCTYQTAGRQGECDEDQASVITTSPDGTVYVAFMNSQNESLYESPAEFDDQYMIVSSKNGGEDWSKPSFVAGMEDGANDYPINVDGRQTLTGYQVRVWGAGNVVASPTQDGKLYLVFSDNRNGVHDSDNPVTNSDVFIVTTFDGGKHWTSPSKVDTGHGDQWFPWADVNPVNGKVGVLYHDRGNANGPTYKTALAEGHPGSFVKTVMSTQPSDPTNSEYFQAGIPGCEFCAVFHGDYIGLAYGSDGHANATWTDMRDPSPFTPGLFLQFIYYARK
;
A
#
# COMPACT_ATOMS: atom_id res chain seq x y z
N MET A 1 25.11 -40.49 3.29
CA MET A 1 23.74 -40.24 3.72
C MET A 1 23.76 -39.14 4.78
N LEU A 2 24.20 -37.96 4.38
CA LEU A 2 24.27 -36.75 5.26
C LEU A 2 24.51 -35.51 4.42
N THR A 3 23.79 -35.36 3.29
CA THR A 3 23.94 -34.22 2.38
C THR A 3 22.61 -33.72 1.81
N ALA A 4 21.49 -34.10 2.45
CA ALA A 4 20.16 -33.70 1.98
C ALA A 4 19.44 -32.69 2.90
N LEU A 5 20.03 -32.27 4.01
CA LEU A 5 19.41 -31.37 4.98
C LEU A 5 19.90 -29.90 4.90
N ALA A 6 20.86 -29.62 4.06
CA ALA A 6 21.36 -28.24 3.89
C ALA A 6 20.66 -27.44 2.77
N GLY A 7 19.81 -28.09 1.97
CA GLY A 7 19.11 -27.43 0.86
C GLY A 7 17.73 -26.88 1.22
N VAL A 8 17.09 -27.42 2.23
CA VAL A 8 15.70 -27.05 2.58
C VAL A 8 15.65 -25.73 3.39
N GLY A 9 16.69 -25.43 4.15
CA GLY A 9 16.76 -24.19 4.94
C GLY A 9 16.99 -22.93 4.14
N LEU A 10 17.50 -23.02 2.91
CA LEU A 10 17.77 -21.83 2.07
C LEU A 10 16.55 -21.39 1.25
N PHE A 11 15.63 -22.30 0.94
CA PHE A 11 14.44 -21.95 0.17
C PHE A 11 13.32 -21.35 1.03
N LEU A 12 13.20 -21.79 2.27
CA LEU A 12 12.21 -21.26 3.21
C LEU A 12 12.54 -19.82 3.65
N ALA A 13 13.82 -19.48 3.74
CA ALA A 13 14.23 -18.10 4.02
C ALA A 13 14.01 -17.14 2.84
N ALA A 14 13.83 -17.64 1.62
CA ALA A 14 13.64 -16.80 0.44
C ALA A 14 12.16 -16.46 0.17
N SER A 15 11.22 -17.27 0.67
CA SER A 15 9.78 -17.04 0.47
C SER A 15 9.13 -16.27 1.62
N VAL A 16 9.66 -16.39 2.83
CA VAL A 16 9.29 -15.57 4.00
C VAL A 16 10.10 -14.28 4.04
N ARG A 17 10.81 -13.96 3.02
CA ARG A 17 11.25 -12.58 2.93
C ARG A 17 9.99 -11.77 2.66
N ALA A 18 9.38 -11.43 3.78
CA ALA A 18 8.97 -10.06 3.93
C ALA A 18 9.89 -9.26 3.03
N GLU A 19 9.38 -8.43 2.20
CA GLU A 19 10.25 -7.60 1.38
C GLU A 19 11.43 -7.16 2.25
N PRO A 20 12.67 -7.28 1.79
CA PRO A 20 13.78 -6.81 2.57
C PRO A 20 13.44 -5.38 2.97
N PRO A 21 13.74 -4.96 4.19
CA PRO A 21 13.54 -3.60 4.63
C PRO A 21 13.93 -2.66 3.50
N GLY A 22 13.05 -1.76 3.08
CA GLY A 22 13.28 -0.89 1.94
C GLY A 22 12.94 -1.48 0.57
N GLY A 23 12.19 -2.57 0.51
CA GLY A 23 11.77 -3.16 -0.76
C GLY A 23 10.79 -2.36 -1.60
N ASP A 24 10.41 -1.18 -1.21
CA ASP A 24 9.32 -0.42 -1.80
C ASP A 24 9.73 0.54 -2.89
N GLY A 25 11.00 0.79 -3.03
CA GLY A 25 11.50 1.65 -4.07
C GLY A 25 12.55 0.96 -4.92
N PRO A 26 12.99 1.60 -5.97
CA PRO A 26 14.15 1.21 -6.71
C PRO A 26 15.40 1.40 -5.85
N GLU A 27 15.63 0.50 -4.91
CA GLU A 27 16.73 0.54 -3.94
C GLU A 27 18.11 0.72 -4.57
N LYS A 28 18.22 0.39 -5.83
CA LYS A 28 19.47 0.45 -6.59
C LYS A 28 19.49 1.56 -7.63
N VAL A 29 18.41 2.34 -7.73
CA VAL A 29 18.51 3.54 -8.55
C VAL A 29 19.39 4.49 -7.77
N PRO A 30 20.54 4.90 -8.30
CA PRO A 30 21.31 5.94 -7.66
C PRO A 30 20.45 7.18 -7.66
N PHE A 31 19.70 7.37 -6.60
CA PHE A 31 19.04 8.62 -6.34
C PHE A 31 20.05 9.72 -6.57
N VAL A 32 19.68 10.71 -7.36
CA VAL A 32 20.55 11.84 -7.65
C VAL A 32 20.89 12.54 -6.34
N ARG A 33 21.86 12.03 -5.61
CA ARG A 33 22.55 12.74 -4.55
C ARG A 33 23.52 13.77 -5.13
N SER A 34 23.07 14.53 -6.10
CA SER A 34 23.88 15.64 -6.62
C SER A 34 23.66 16.92 -5.83
N VAL A 35 23.08 16.83 -4.63
CA VAL A 35 22.91 18.01 -3.79
C VAL A 35 24.05 18.11 -2.81
N ALA A 36 24.75 19.23 -2.87
CA ALA A 36 25.85 19.54 -1.97
C ALA A 36 25.37 19.46 -0.51
N PRO A 37 26.19 18.89 0.42
CA PRO A 37 25.88 18.88 1.85
C PRO A 37 25.55 20.29 2.32
N GLY A 38 24.34 20.50 2.84
CA GLY A 38 23.88 21.80 3.35
C GLY A 38 22.98 22.60 2.40
N ALA A 39 22.63 22.08 1.24
CA ALA A 39 21.56 22.68 0.44
C ALA A 39 20.22 22.39 1.12
N VAL A 40 19.55 23.42 1.58
CA VAL A 40 18.14 23.35 1.96
C VAL A 40 17.37 23.12 0.66
N TYR A 41 16.72 21.96 0.52
CA TYR A 41 15.84 21.67 -0.59
C TYR A 41 14.63 22.60 -0.52
N ASN A 42 14.70 23.71 -1.17
CA ASN A 42 13.55 24.54 -1.53
C ASN A 42 13.12 24.19 -2.96
N TRP A 43 12.96 22.93 -3.26
CA TRP A 43 12.20 22.49 -4.41
C TRP A 43 10.74 22.33 -3.98
N ALA A 44 10.10 23.42 -3.60
CA ALA A 44 8.68 23.48 -3.67
C ALA A 44 8.33 23.49 -5.15
N PHE A 45 8.16 22.33 -5.75
CA PHE A 45 7.49 22.20 -7.02
C PHE A 45 6.02 22.52 -6.79
N GLU A 46 5.72 23.79 -6.75
CA GLU A 46 4.35 24.27 -6.67
C GLU A 46 3.79 24.33 -8.08
N CYS A 47 2.94 23.40 -8.42
CA CYS A 47 2.15 23.51 -9.64
C CYS A 47 0.65 23.54 -9.32
N THR A 48 -0.12 23.91 -10.32
CA THR A 48 -1.57 23.78 -10.29
C THR A 48 -1.99 22.92 -11.47
N ALA A 49 -2.34 21.67 -11.17
CA ALA A 49 -2.92 20.76 -12.16
C ALA A 49 -4.40 21.12 -12.40
N PHE A 50 -4.81 21.24 -13.65
CA PHE A 50 -6.19 21.51 -14.04
C PHE A 50 -6.80 20.30 -14.72
N SER A 51 -8.04 19.97 -14.35
CA SER A 51 -8.83 18.98 -15.07
C SER A 51 -9.15 19.50 -16.46
N GLY A 52 -8.33 19.11 -17.44
CA GLY A 52 -8.54 19.41 -18.86
C GLY A 52 -9.36 18.34 -19.58
N GLY A 53 -9.80 17.29 -18.89
CA GLY A 53 -10.47 16.13 -19.46
C GLY A 53 -11.00 15.15 -18.42
N LEU A 54 -11.19 13.89 -18.83
CA LEU A 54 -11.64 12.83 -17.93
C LEU A 54 -10.56 12.32 -16.97
N ASN A 55 -9.29 12.57 -17.30
CA ASN A 55 -8.13 12.27 -16.44
C ASN A 55 -7.29 13.54 -16.26
N THR A 56 -6.76 13.72 -15.06
CA THR A 56 -5.86 14.83 -14.69
C THR A 56 -4.53 14.25 -14.26
N ASN A 57 -3.43 14.66 -14.88
CA ASN A 57 -2.09 14.41 -14.38
C ASN A 57 -1.87 15.35 -13.18
N LEU A 58 -1.62 14.77 -11.99
CA LEU A 58 -1.44 15.54 -10.76
C LEU A 58 -0.01 16.06 -10.60
N ASP A 59 0.96 15.43 -11.23
CA ASP A 59 2.38 15.79 -11.16
C ASP A 59 2.74 16.97 -12.04
N CYS A 60 1.79 17.44 -12.88
CA CYS A 60 2.02 18.52 -13.83
C CYS A 60 3.18 18.20 -14.79
N ASP A 61 4.27 18.97 -14.69
CA ASP A 61 5.49 18.83 -15.49
C ASP A 61 6.67 18.33 -14.62
N ASP A 62 6.39 17.64 -13.50
CA ASP A 62 7.44 17.02 -12.70
C ASP A 62 8.21 16.04 -13.59
N PRO A 63 9.53 16.21 -13.72
CA PRO A 63 10.30 15.33 -14.59
C PRO A 63 10.63 13.97 -13.95
N TYR A 64 10.30 13.74 -12.68
CA TYR A 64 10.66 12.55 -11.94
C TYR A 64 9.49 11.57 -11.82
N PRO A 65 9.76 10.27 -11.63
CA PRO A 65 8.70 9.29 -11.46
C PRO A 65 8.03 9.44 -10.11
N ASN A 66 6.70 9.22 -10.11
CA ASN A 66 5.85 9.17 -8.94
C ASN A 66 4.99 7.90 -8.96
N ASN A 67 4.81 7.27 -7.79
CA ASN A 67 3.97 6.08 -7.68
C ASN A 67 3.34 5.96 -6.28
N GLU A 68 2.57 4.89 -6.05
CA GLU A 68 1.87 4.61 -4.80
C GLU A 68 0.92 5.72 -4.33
N PRO A 69 -0.03 6.11 -5.17
CA PRO A 69 -0.94 7.17 -4.78
C PRO A 69 -2.00 6.69 -3.78
N ASN A 70 -2.18 7.48 -2.74
CA ASN A 70 -3.34 7.44 -1.87
C ASN A 70 -4.27 8.61 -2.17
N ILE A 71 -5.57 8.51 -1.84
CA ILE A 71 -6.52 9.62 -1.88
C ILE A 71 -7.49 9.54 -0.71
N VAL A 72 -7.78 10.69 -0.11
CA VAL A 72 -8.80 10.86 0.92
C VAL A 72 -9.75 12.02 0.56
N VAL A 73 -11.03 11.85 0.86
CA VAL A 73 -12.07 12.87 0.69
C VAL A 73 -12.58 13.31 2.05
N ASP A 74 -12.64 14.62 2.29
CA ASP A 74 -13.25 15.18 3.49
C ASP A 74 -14.76 14.82 3.54
N ARG A 75 -15.12 14.03 4.53
CA ARG A 75 -16.51 13.57 4.69
C ARG A 75 -17.50 14.70 4.97
N SER A 76 -17.03 15.84 5.48
CA SER A 76 -17.84 17.04 5.71
C SER A 76 -17.92 17.94 4.47
N ASN A 77 -16.96 17.84 3.55
CA ASN A 77 -16.90 18.65 2.34
C ASN A 77 -16.31 17.83 1.16
N PRO A 78 -17.14 17.16 0.35
CA PRO A 78 -16.67 16.29 -0.73
C PRO A 78 -15.94 17.02 -1.87
N ARG A 79 -15.79 18.35 -1.79
CA ARG A 79 -14.96 19.14 -2.69
C ARG A 79 -13.53 19.28 -2.20
N HIS A 80 -13.26 18.96 -0.93
CA HIS A 80 -11.94 18.94 -0.35
C HIS A 80 -11.39 17.54 -0.38
N MET A 81 -10.24 17.36 -1.04
CA MET A 81 -9.57 16.07 -1.22
C MET A 81 -8.06 16.28 -1.14
N ILE A 82 -7.39 15.27 -0.65
CA ILE A 82 -5.93 15.22 -0.62
C ILE A 82 -5.51 13.87 -1.19
N SER A 83 -4.52 13.88 -2.07
CA SER A 83 -3.80 12.71 -2.54
C SER A 83 -2.32 12.87 -2.19
N SER A 84 -1.58 11.78 -2.13
CA SER A 84 -0.14 11.76 -1.93
C SER A 84 0.48 10.63 -2.74
N SER A 85 1.77 10.71 -3.00
CA SER A 85 2.55 9.68 -3.69
C SER A 85 4.02 9.75 -3.31
N ASN A 86 4.76 8.68 -3.57
CA ASN A 86 6.21 8.75 -3.64
C ASN A 86 6.64 9.73 -4.72
N ASP A 87 7.72 10.47 -4.46
CA ASP A 87 8.39 11.33 -5.44
C ASP A 87 9.89 11.04 -5.46
N TYR A 88 10.33 10.41 -6.52
CA TYR A 88 11.75 10.02 -6.68
C TYR A 88 12.66 11.17 -7.11
N GLY A 89 12.13 12.34 -7.33
CA GLY A 89 12.88 13.55 -7.67
C GLY A 89 13.26 14.40 -6.46
N SER A 90 12.44 14.38 -5.43
CA SER A 90 12.72 15.08 -4.18
C SER A 90 13.51 14.19 -3.20
N CYS A 91 13.07 14.04 -2.03
CA CYS A 91 13.65 13.12 -1.07
C CYS A 91 12.61 12.13 -0.59
N CYS A 92 11.34 12.41 -0.93
CA CYS A 92 10.31 11.97 -0.03
C CYS A 92 8.99 11.74 -0.75
N ASP A 93 8.03 12.56 -0.42
CA ASP A 93 6.66 12.39 -0.85
C ASP A 93 6.16 13.69 -1.48
N GLN A 94 5.20 13.54 -2.37
CA GLN A 94 4.45 14.62 -2.95
C GLN A 94 3.01 14.60 -2.47
N TYR A 95 2.41 15.76 -2.25
CA TYR A 95 1.01 15.89 -1.92
C TYR A 95 0.27 16.72 -2.97
N TYR A 96 -1.02 16.43 -3.12
CA TYR A 96 -1.92 17.07 -4.06
C TYR A 96 -3.21 17.44 -3.34
N THR A 97 -3.58 18.71 -3.33
CA THR A 97 -4.76 19.18 -2.59
C THR A 97 -5.74 19.89 -3.50
N SER A 98 -7.01 19.48 -3.44
CA SER A 98 -8.11 20.13 -4.15
C SER A 98 -9.20 20.59 -3.19
N PHE A 99 -9.70 21.83 -3.38
CA PHE A 99 -10.86 22.39 -2.67
C PHE A 99 -12.08 22.58 -3.57
N ASN A 100 -12.03 22.12 -4.80
CA ASN A 100 -13.08 22.35 -5.79
C ASN A 100 -13.57 21.07 -6.47
N GLY A 101 -13.42 19.93 -5.80
CA GLY A 101 -13.91 18.64 -6.28
C GLY A 101 -13.07 18.04 -7.40
N GLY A 102 -11.76 18.27 -7.40
CA GLY A 102 -10.83 17.74 -8.38
C GLY A 102 -10.72 18.57 -9.67
N ALA A 103 -11.39 19.75 -9.74
CA ALA A 103 -11.28 20.61 -10.91
C ALA A 103 -9.90 21.27 -11.04
N SER A 104 -9.22 21.48 -9.92
CA SER A 104 -7.81 21.85 -9.87
C SER A 104 -7.16 21.34 -8.59
N TRP A 105 -5.85 21.17 -8.63
CA TRP A 105 -5.03 20.63 -7.56
C TRP A 105 -3.80 21.50 -7.34
N SER A 106 -3.51 21.79 -6.07
CA SER A 106 -2.24 22.39 -5.66
C SER A 106 -1.30 21.27 -5.26
N THR A 107 -0.10 21.28 -5.80
CA THR A 107 0.91 20.23 -5.60
C THR A 107 2.12 20.80 -4.86
N GLY A 108 2.74 19.99 -4.02
CA GLY A 108 3.98 20.34 -3.33
C GLY A 108 4.63 19.11 -2.68
N ASN A 109 5.90 19.28 -2.30
CA ASN A 109 6.67 18.21 -1.67
C ASN A 109 6.56 18.26 -0.15
N MET A 110 6.57 17.09 0.47
CA MET A 110 6.64 16.96 1.92
C MET A 110 8.04 17.28 2.43
N SER A 111 8.10 17.73 3.68
CA SER A 111 9.38 17.91 4.38
C SER A 111 9.63 16.74 5.31
N ILE A 112 10.86 16.25 5.32
CA ILE A 112 11.32 15.23 6.27
C ILE A 112 11.83 15.86 7.57
N GLU A 113 11.91 15.04 8.61
CA GLU A 113 12.42 15.48 9.89
C GLU A 113 13.91 15.81 9.85
N ASP A 114 14.71 14.91 9.28
CA ASP A 114 16.15 15.02 9.11
C ASP A 114 16.49 15.04 7.61
N PRO A 115 17.11 16.10 7.09
CA PRO A 115 17.49 16.21 5.68
C PRO A 115 18.51 15.17 5.19
N SER A 116 19.08 14.35 6.07
CA SER A 116 19.96 13.23 5.70
C SER A 116 19.20 11.94 5.39
N ARG A 117 17.91 11.91 5.70
CA ARG A 117 17.03 10.74 5.49
C ARG A 117 16.24 10.87 4.20
N THR A 118 15.58 9.81 3.82
CA THR A 118 14.62 9.75 2.70
C THR A 118 13.23 9.38 3.24
N GLY A 119 12.17 9.62 2.47
CA GLY A 119 10.80 9.23 2.81
C GLY A 119 10.13 8.46 1.68
N SER A 120 9.11 7.67 2.03
CA SER A 120 8.26 6.92 1.10
C SER A 120 6.93 6.51 1.72
N ASP A 121 6.10 5.81 0.96
CA ASP A 121 4.84 5.18 1.37
C ASP A 121 3.79 6.14 1.92
N PRO A 122 3.52 7.28 1.27
CA PRO A 122 2.70 8.30 1.86
C PRO A 122 1.21 7.91 1.92
N VAL A 123 0.59 8.09 3.08
CA VAL A 123 -0.85 7.95 3.26
C VAL A 123 -1.42 9.16 4.00
N THR A 124 -2.53 9.69 3.51
CA THR A 124 -3.16 10.88 4.08
C THR A 124 -4.52 10.58 4.70
N ALA A 125 -4.79 11.16 5.86
CA ALA A 125 -6.10 11.17 6.51
C ALA A 125 -6.58 12.60 6.77
N ILE A 126 -7.88 12.79 6.85
CA ILE A 126 -8.50 14.06 7.26
C ILE A 126 -9.27 13.83 8.56
N ASP A 127 -8.90 14.52 9.60
CA ASP A 127 -9.62 14.56 10.87
C ASP A 127 -10.60 15.72 10.84
N VAL A 128 -11.86 15.40 10.58
CA VAL A 128 -12.94 16.39 10.47
C VAL A 128 -13.23 17.06 11.81
N LYS A 129 -13.08 16.35 12.93
CA LYS A 129 -13.35 16.90 14.27
C LYS A 129 -12.34 17.97 14.67
N HIS A 130 -11.07 17.74 14.41
CA HIS A 130 -10.00 18.65 14.81
C HIS A 130 -9.59 19.63 13.69
N HIS A 131 -10.24 19.53 12.51
CA HIS A 131 -9.96 20.37 11.34
C HIS A 131 -8.49 20.33 10.91
N VAL A 132 -7.92 19.13 10.83
CA VAL A 132 -6.53 18.91 10.45
C VAL A 132 -6.44 17.78 9.43
N ALA A 133 -5.57 17.94 8.44
CA ALA A 133 -5.12 16.81 7.63
C ALA A 133 -3.84 16.24 8.26
N LEU A 134 -3.67 14.93 8.17
CA LEU A 134 -2.54 14.20 8.70
C LEU A 134 -1.94 13.35 7.59
N HIS A 135 -0.64 13.44 7.39
CA HIS A 135 0.11 12.70 6.40
C HIS A 135 1.09 11.80 7.12
N SER A 136 0.92 10.49 6.99
CA SER A 136 1.92 9.52 7.44
C SER A 136 2.88 9.20 6.30
N SER A 137 4.11 8.91 6.63
CA SER A 137 5.12 8.38 5.72
C SER A 137 6.24 7.69 6.48
N LEU A 138 7.10 7.00 5.75
CA LEU A 138 8.36 6.48 6.27
C LEU A 138 9.42 7.55 6.22
N ASN A 139 10.35 7.52 7.19
CA ASN A 139 11.61 8.25 7.10
C ASN A 139 12.76 7.31 7.47
N TYR A 140 13.70 7.08 6.56
CA TYR A 140 14.73 6.06 6.72
C TYR A 140 16.09 6.49 6.18
N ASN A 141 17.10 5.73 6.56
CA ASN A 141 18.48 5.83 6.10
C ASN A 141 18.80 4.70 5.12
N PHE A 142 19.99 4.76 4.52
CA PHE A 142 20.53 3.67 3.72
C PHE A 142 21.81 3.13 4.37
N LYS A 143 21.99 1.82 4.29
CA LYS A 143 23.25 1.14 4.58
C LYS A 143 24.31 1.47 3.51
N ASP A 144 25.56 1.08 3.78
CA ASP A 144 26.67 1.27 2.84
C ASP A 144 26.46 0.50 1.51
N ASP A 145 25.69 -0.57 1.50
CA ASP A 145 25.35 -1.36 0.32
C ASP A 145 24.10 -0.86 -0.45
N GLY A 146 23.43 0.17 0.09
CA GLY A 146 22.27 0.82 -0.51
C GLY A 146 20.91 0.28 -0.03
N GLU A 147 20.88 -0.70 0.88
CA GLU A 147 19.63 -1.13 1.50
C GLU A 147 19.09 -0.09 2.48
N ALA A 148 17.77 0.07 2.55
CA ALA A 148 17.12 0.91 3.53
C ALA A 148 17.29 0.36 4.95
N CYS A 149 17.38 1.23 5.93
CA CYS A 149 17.54 0.87 7.33
C CYS A 149 17.02 1.96 8.26
N ASP A 150 16.77 1.61 9.53
CA ASP A 150 16.36 2.57 10.57
C ASP A 150 15.10 3.34 10.14
N GLY A 151 14.08 2.62 9.64
CA GLY A 151 12.86 3.22 9.13
C GLY A 151 11.94 3.69 10.26
N ASP A 152 11.74 5.00 10.38
CA ASP A 152 10.76 5.59 11.29
C ASP A 152 9.41 5.77 10.58
N VAL A 153 8.30 5.56 11.30
CA VAL A 153 6.98 6.04 10.89
C VAL A 153 6.77 7.44 11.43
N VAL A 154 6.44 8.37 10.55
CA VAL A 154 6.24 9.77 10.91
C VAL A 154 4.85 10.28 10.51
N VAL A 155 4.36 11.30 11.21
CA VAL A 155 3.09 11.95 10.86
C VAL A 155 3.27 13.47 10.83
N SER A 156 2.93 14.09 9.70
CA SER A 156 2.97 15.53 9.48
C SER A 156 1.55 16.11 9.52
N PRO A 157 1.22 17.04 10.43
CA PRO A 157 -0.09 17.68 10.45
C PRO A 157 -0.16 18.91 9.54
N SER A 158 -1.30 19.12 8.90
CA SER A 158 -1.65 20.30 8.13
C SER A 158 -2.89 21.00 8.71
N PRO A 159 -2.78 22.21 9.27
CA PRO A 159 -3.91 22.94 9.84
C PRO A 159 -4.74 23.70 8.81
N ASP A 160 -4.34 23.72 7.55
CA ASP A 160 -4.98 24.44 6.45
C ASP A 160 -5.52 23.52 5.36
N GLY A 161 -5.74 22.25 5.72
CA GLY A 161 -6.36 21.26 4.83
C GLY A 161 -5.44 20.74 3.74
N GLY A 162 -4.15 20.60 3.99
CA GLY A 162 -3.19 20.02 3.06
C GLY A 162 -2.51 21.02 2.12
N LEU A 163 -2.61 22.33 2.38
CA LEU A 163 -1.85 23.34 1.61
C LEU A 163 -0.43 23.50 2.13
N THR A 164 -0.26 23.48 3.45
CA THR A 164 1.05 23.51 4.08
C THR A 164 1.15 22.47 5.19
N TRP A 165 2.30 21.88 5.35
CA TRP A 165 2.54 20.80 6.31
C TRP A 165 3.57 21.23 7.35
N LYS A 166 3.33 20.83 8.60
CA LYS A 166 4.27 21.05 9.68
C LYS A 166 5.30 19.94 9.72
N LYS A 167 6.38 20.20 10.44
CA LYS A 167 7.41 19.20 10.72
C LYS A 167 6.78 17.90 11.24
N PRO A 168 7.21 16.74 10.72
CA PRO A 168 6.71 15.45 11.16
C PRO A 168 7.02 15.15 12.64
N VAL A 169 6.18 14.31 13.23
CA VAL A 169 6.37 13.72 14.55
C VAL A 169 6.59 12.23 14.34
N VAL A 170 7.67 11.69 14.93
CA VAL A 170 7.93 10.24 14.90
C VAL A 170 6.92 9.53 15.81
N VAL A 171 6.22 8.55 15.25
CA VAL A 171 5.20 7.75 15.96
C VAL A 171 5.59 6.28 16.07
N GLY A 172 6.44 5.78 15.17
CA GLY A 172 7.08 4.47 15.23
C GLY A 172 8.58 4.62 15.00
N PHE A 173 9.40 4.16 15.93
CA PHE A 173 10.85 4.31 15.82
C PHE A 173 11.47 3.09 15.13
N GLY A 174 12.26 3.33 14.10
CA GLY A 174 13.20 2.39 13.56
C GLY A 174 14.45 2.24 14.44
N LYS A 175 15.32 1.35 14.06
CA LYS A 175 16.56 1.11 14.78
C LYS A 175 17.63 0.47 13.91
N GLY A 176 18.81 1.06 13.92
CA GLY A 176 20.05 0.43 13.49
C GLY A 176 20.25 0.40 11.97
N CYS A 177 21.49 0.62 11.59
CA CYS A 177 22.04 0.38 10.27
C CYS A 177 23.31 -0.45 10.44
N ASP A 178 24.11 -0.62 9.43
CA ASP A 178 25.32 -1.46 9.26
C ASP A 178 25.97 -2.15 10.49
N LEU A 179 26.21 -1.42 11.56
CA LEU A 179 26.96 -1.92 12.72
C LEU A 179 26.09 -2.36 13.91
N ASP A 180 24.77 -2.12 13.86
CA ASP A 180 23.88 -2.58 14.93
C ASP A 180 23.45 -4.02 14.66
N PRO A 181 23.69 -4.96 15.59
CA PRO A 181 23.24 -6.33 15.40
C PRO A 181 21.72 -6.49 15.43
N THR A 182 20.98 -5.54 16.00
CA THR A 182 19.52 -5.55 16.05
C THR A 182 19.00 -4.38 15.25
N GLN A 183 18.30 -4.68 14.18
CA GLN A 183 17.71 -3.68 13.29
C GLN A 183 16.18 -3.78 13.34
N VAL A 184 15.52 -2.64 13.30
CA VAL A 184 14.09 -2.51 13.13
C VAL A 184 13.85 -1.56 11.95
N PHE A 185 13.22 -2.06 10.92
CA PHE A 185 12.71 -1.27 9.81
C PHE A 185 11.18 -1.30 9.87
N ASN A 186 10.56 -0.15 10.05
CA ASN A 186 9.11 -0.03 9.95
C ASN A 186 8.75 0.23 8.49
N ASP A 187 7.65 -0.37 8.04
CA ASP A 187 7.27 -0.39 6.65
C ASP A 187 5.77 -0.43 6.47
N LYS A 188 5.29 0.05 5.32
CA LYS A 188 3.88 -0.04 4.90
C LYS A 188 2.91 0.50 5.95
N GLU A 189 3.16 1.70 6.43
CA GLU A 189 2.27 2.32 7.38
C GLU A 189 0.95 2.75 6.71
N TRP A 190 -0.13 2.74 7.48
CA TRP A 190 -1.45 3.18 7.06
C TRP A 190 -2.13 4.02 8.13
N ILE A 191 -2.66 5.19 7.73
CA ILE A 191 -3.34 6.12 8.65
C ILE A 191 -4.84 6.22 8.32
N ALA A 192 -5.69 6.19 9.35
CA ALA A 192 -7.13 6.43 9.20
C ALA A 192 -7.70 7.16 10.41
N THR A 193 -8.72 7.98 10.19
CA THR A 193 -9.42 8.71 11.25
C THR A 193 -10.87 8.24 11.37
N ASP A 194 -11.34 8.03 12.59
CA ASP A 194 -12.78 7.82 12.86
C ASP A 194 -13.52 9.16 12.69
N ASN A 195 -14.09 9.34 11.52
CA ASN A 195 -14.84 10.53 11.15
C ASN A 195 -16.37 10.37 11.34
N ASN A 196 -16.82 9.32 12.03
CA ASN A 196 -18.24 9.18 12.36
C ASN A 196 -18.61 10.01 13.58
N PRO A 197 -19.44 11.07 13.47
CA PRO A 197 -19.79 11.94 14.60
C PRO A 197 -20.64 11.25 15.67
N HIS A 198 -21.15 10.04 15.41
CA HIS A 198 -21.87 9.22 16.38
C HIS A 198 -20.98 8.23 17.12
N SER A 199 -19.75 8.02 16.65
CA SER A 199 -18.79 7.21 17.35
C SER A 199 -18.29 7.89 18.63
N ARG A 200 -18.08 7.11 19.68
CA ARG A 200 -17.44 7.60 20.91
C ARG A 200 -15.95 7.96 20.71
N PHE A 201 -15.37 7.50 19.62
CA PHE A 201 -13.99 7.78 19.23
C PHE A 201 -13.89 8.78 18.09
N TYR A 202 -14.97 9.52 17.81
CA TYR A 202 -14.96 10.55 16.76
C TYR A 202 -13.75 11.47 16.85
N GLY A 203 -12.97 11.53 15.79
CA GLY A 203 -11.72 12.30 15.68
C GLY A 203 -10.49 11.59 16.25
N ARG A 204 -10.59 10.30 16.65
CA ARG A 204 -9.40 9.50 16.93
C ARG A 204 -8.79 9.07 15.61
N THR A 205 -7.48 9.30 15.47
CA THR A 205 -6.69 8.89 14.32
C THR A 205 -5.76 7.77 14.73
N TYR A 206 -5.65 6.76 13.89
CA TYR A 206 -4.87 5.56 14.10
C TYR A 206 -3.80 5.44 13.00
N VAL A 207 -2.63 4.93 13.34
CA VAL A 207 -1.59 4.53 12.41
C VAL A 207 -1.21 3.09 12.69
N THR A 208 -1.13 2.27 11.66
CA THR A 208 -0.61 0.89 11.72
C THR A 208 0.56 0.73 10.79
N TRP A 209 1.46 -0.20 11.07
CA TRP A 209 2.62 -0.52 10.22
C TRP A 209 3.15 -1.90 10.53
N THR A 210 3.98 -2.44 9.65
CA THR A 210 4.77 -3.64 9.87
C THR A 210 6.12 -3.26 10.46
N ALA A 211 6.53 -3.90 11.55
CA ALA A 211 7.86 -3.68 12.16
C ALA A 211 8.77 -4.87 11.85
N PHE A 212 9.60 -4.76 10.81
CA PHE A 212 10.57 -5.79 10.45
C PHE A 212 11.74 -5.79 11.43
N LEU A 213 11.85 -6.83 12.23
CA LEU A 213 12.96 -7.04 13.14
C LEU A 213 13.95 -8.03 12.54
N SER A 214 15.21 -7.64 12.50
CA SER A 214 16.32 -8.55 12.19
C SER A 214 17.40 -8.52 13.28
N HIS A 215 18.11 -9.63 13.43
CA HIS A 215 19.24 -9.71 14.34
C HIS A 215 20.44 -10.36 13.65
N SER A 216 21.56 -9.63 13.56
CA SER A 216 22.78 -10.07 12.87
C SER A 216 22.55 -10.48 11.40
N GLY A 217 21.61 -9.78 10.73
CA GLY A 217 21.25 -10.02 9.33
C GLY A 217 20.24 -11.15 9.12
N GLU A 218 19.75 -11.81 10.17
CA GLU A 218 18.72 -12.83 10.09
C GLU A 218 17.37 -12.25 10.48
N PHE A 219 16.34 -12.59 9.73
CA PHE A 219 14.96 -12.24 10.06
C PHE A 219 14.55 -12.83 11.41
N VAL A 220 13.81 -12.05 12.21
CA VAL A 220 13.30 -12.48 13.51
C VAL A 220 11.78 -12.49 13.53
N GLU A 221 11.14 -11.37 13.20
CA GLU A 221 9.70 -11.18 13.22
C GLU A 221 9.30 -9.92 12.43
N SER A 222 8.03 -9.85 12.01
CA SER A 222 7.43 -8.66 11.37
C SER A 222 5.98 -8.45 11.86
N PRO A 223 5.76 -8.15 13.16
CA PRO A 223 4.42 -7.93 13.69
C PRO A 223 3.80 -6.62 13.18
N ILE A 224 2.46 -6.56 13.21
CA ILE A 224 1.74 -5.31 13.00
C ILE A 224 1.70 -4.51 14.29
N MET A 225 2.13 -3.27 14.18
CA MET A 225 2.13 -2.27 15.24
C MET A 225 0.96 -1.28 15.05
N GLU A 226 0.53 -0.66 16.15
CA GLU A 226 -0.50 0.39 16.14
C GLU A 226 -0.17 1.48 17.14
N THR A 227 -0.55 2.72 16.79
CA THR A 227 -0.62 3.88 17.68
C THR A 227 -1.81 4.77 17.30
N HIS A 228 -2.31 5.55 18.25
CA HIS A 228 -3.43 6.47 18.00
C HIS A 228 -3.28 7.82 18.67
N SER A 229 -4.05 8.81 18.16
CA SER A 229 -4.11 10.17 18.66
C SER A 229 -5.56 10.63 18.81
N ASP A 230 -5.88 11.33 19.92
CA ASP A 230 -7.19 11.90 20.20
C ASP A 230 -7.28 13.42 19.97
N ASP A 231 -6.20 14.07 19.58
CA ASP A 231 -6.07 15.52 19.60
C ASP A 231 -5.55 16.13 18.28
N GLY A 232 -5.80 15.43 17.18
CA GLY A 232 -5.40 15.87 15.84
C GLY A 232 -3.90 15.71 15.58
N GLY A 233 -3.31 14.62 16.04
CA GLY A 233 -1.93 14.24 15.78
C GLY A 233 -0.88 14.97 16.62
N LYS A 234 -1.28 15.65 17.71
CA LYS A 234 -0.34 16.37 18.58
C LYS A 234 0.36 15.46 19.57
N HIS A 235 -0.37 14.48 20.11
CA HIS A 235 0.15 13.46 21.01
C HIS A 235 -0.34 12.09 20.53
N TRP A 236 0.52 11.09 20.67
CA TRP A 236 0.29 9.72 20.24
C TRP A 236 0.43 8.75 21.42
N SER A 237 -0.34 7.67 21.40
CA SER A 237 -0.18 6.58 22.36
C SER A 237 1.19 5.91 22.18
N HIS A 238 1.62 5.12 23.15
CA HIS A 238 2.77 4.24 22.91
C HIS A 238 2.40 3.20 21.86
N PRO A 239 3.29 2.92 20.88
CA PRO A 239 3.10 1.83 19.94
C PRO A 239 2.87 0.50 20.65
N GLN A 240 1.95 -0.31 20.14
CA GLN A 240 1.67 -1.65 20.63
C GLN A 240 1.57 -2.63 19.46
N GLU A 241 2.02 -3.85 19.68
CA GLU A 241 1.80 -4.96 18.77
C GLU A 241 0.32 -5.38 18.80
N ILE A 242 -0.27 -5.63 17.63
CA ILE A 242 -1.68 -5.99 17.49
C ILE A 242 -1.93 -7.29 16.73
N SER A 243 -0.92 -7.88 16.13
CA SER A 243 -1.02 -9.16 15.40
C SER A 243 -1.54 -10.29 16.27
N GLY A 244 -1.08 -10.34 17.52
CA GLY A 244 -1.52 -11.28 18.52
C GLY A 244 -1.03 -12.71 18.28
N SER A 245 -1.81 -13.69 18.72
CA SER A 245 -1.42 -15.09 18.62
C SER A 245 -2.60 -16.01 18.34
N SER A 246 -2.37 -17.01 17.48
CA SER A 246 -3.31 -18.08 17.17
C SER A 246 -2.56 -19.36 16.79
N ARG A 247 -2.66 -20.39 17.62
CA ARG A 247 -2.04 -21.69 17.32
C ARG A 247 -2.70 -22.45 16.17
N ASP A 248 -3.88 -22.04 15.78
CA ASP A 248 -4.64 -22.67 14.71
C ASP A 248 -4.42 -21.98 13.35
N LEU A 249 -3.98 -20.72 13.36
CA LEU A 249 -3.73 -19.92 12.15
C LEU A 249 -2.23 -19.72 11.88
N CYS A 250 -1.42 -19.48 12.91
CA CYS A 250 0.01 -19.27 12.80
C CYS A 250 0.72 -20.56 13.22
N THR A 251 0.65 -21.56 12.34
CA THR A 251 1.14 -22.93 12.60
C THR A 251 2.58 -23.13 12.20
N TYR A 252 3.07 -22.36 11.27
CA TYR A 252 4.45 -22.31 10.81
C TYR A 252 5.20 -21.13 11.46
N GLN A 253 6.47 -21.33 11.79
CA GLN A 253 7.32 -20.30 12.39
C GLN A 253 8.72 -20.37 11.78
N THR A 254 9.18 -19.28 11.19
CA THR A 254 10.57 -19.16 10.74
C THR A 254 11.48 -18.85 11.93
N ALA A 255 11.01 -18.03 12.85
CA ALA A 255 11.66 -17.65 14.09
C ALA A 255 10.57 -17.42 15.17
N GLY A 256 10.90 -16.93 16.34
CA GLY A 256 9.92 -16.55 17.36
C GLY A 256 9.30 -17.71 18.13
N ARG A 257 8.09 -17.49 18.70
CA ARG A 257 7.37 -18.45 19.53
C ARG A 257 6.22 -19.09 18.78
N GLN A 258 6.08 -20.37 18.93
CA GLN A 258 5.03 -21.14 18.28
C GLN A 258 3.62 -20.58 18.57
N GLY A 259 2.92 -20.19 17.50
CA GLY A 259 1.57 -19.67 17.50
C GLY A 259 1.48 -18.15 17.74
N GLU A 260 2.60 -17.43 17.78
CA GLU A 260 2.60 -15.98 17.56
C GLU A 260 2.38 -15.71 16.08
N CYS A 261 1.56 -14.72 15.77
CA CYS A 261 1.29 -14.28 14.40
C CYS A 261 2.13 -13.03 14.17
N ASP A 262 3.38 -13.24 13.79
CA ASP A 262 4.43 -12.25 13.75
C ASP A 262 5.28 -12.28 12.46
N GLU A 263 4.69 -12.84 11.39
CA GLU A 263 5.21 -12.75 10.03
C GLU A 263 4.14 -12.11 9.13
N ASP A 264 3.93 -10.80 9.34
CA ASP A 264 2.81 -10.03 8.81
C ASP A 264 3.25 -8.86 7.93
N GLN A 265 2.37 -8.47 6.99
CA GLN A 265 2.56 -7.31 6.12
C GLN A 265 1.24 -6.65 5.71
N ALA A 266 1.32 -5.49 5.05
CA ALA A 266 0.23 -4.81 4.37
C ALA A 266 -0.98 -4.52 5.27
N SER A 267 -0.74 -3.99 6.46
CA SER A 267 -1.82 -3.62 7.37
C SER A 267 -2.64 -2.44 6.84
N VAL A 268 -3.96 -2.59 6.82
CA VAL A 268 -4.90 -1.50 6.52
C VAL A 268 -5.95 -1.41 7.59
N ILE A 269 -6.22 -0.19 8.05
CA ILE A 269 -7.14 0.12 9.14
C ILE A 269 -8.44 0.75 8.63
N THR A 270 -9.56 0.37 9.23
CA THR A 270 -10.87 0.97 8.98
C THR A 270 -11.70 1.05 10.25
N THR A 271 -12.67 1.97 10.29
CA THR A 271 -13.56 2.16 11.44
C THR A 271 -15.02 1.93 11.05
N SER A 272 -15.75 1.19 11.88
CA SER A 272 -17.18 0.94 11.73
C SER A 272 -18.01 2.07 12.38
N PRO A 273 -19.30 2.25 12.00
CA PRO A 273 -20.14 3.32 12.57
C PRO A 273 -20.27 3.27 14.09
N ASP A 274 -20.19 2.10 14.72
CA ASP A 274 -20.23 1.94 16.18
C ASP A 274 -18.90 2.31 16.89
N GLY A 275 -17.87 2.70 16.11
CA GLY A 275 -16.53 3.03 16.62
C GLY A 275 -15.63 1.81 16.82
N THR A 276 -16.05 0.62 16.38
CA THR A 276 -15.15 -0.54 16.34
C THR A 276 -14.11 -0.32 15.25
N VAL A 277 -12.85 -0.50 15.62
CA VAL A 277 -11.69 -0.41 14.71
C VAL A 277 -11.34 -1.81 14.23
N TYR A 278 -11.01 -1.94 12.95
CA TYR A 278 -10.56 -3.19 12.33
C TYR A 278 -9.25 -2.96 11.60
N VAL A 279 -8.32 -3.89 11.74
CA VAL A 279 -7.06 -3.94 10.98
C VAL A 279 -6.96 -5.28 10.31
N ALA A 280 -6.87 -5.28 8.99
CA ALA A 280 -6.57 -6.48 8.22
C ALA A 280 -5.13 -6.43 7.71
N PHE A 281 -4.50 -7.59 7.61
CA PHE A 281 -3.12 -7.74 7.19
C PHE A 281 -2.89 -9.13 6.57
N MET A 282 -1.85 -9.25 5.76
CA MET A 282 -1.35 -10.52 5.23
C MET A 282 -0.46 -11.20 6.28
N ASN A 283 -0.47 -12.51 6.33
CA ASN A 283 0.34 -13.32 7.22
C ASN A 283 0.79 -14.60 6.52
N SER A 284 2.05 -14.96 6.70
CA SER A 284 2.72 -16.06 6.01
C SER A 284 2.90 -17.33 6.87
N GLN A 285 2.10 -17.53 7.89
CA GLN A 285 2.36 -18.56 8.90
C GLN A 285 1.34 -19.68 8.95
N ASN A 286 0.53 -19.88 7.91
CA ASN A 286 -0.45 -20.96 7.88
C ASN A 286 0.04 -22.12 7.00
N GLU A 287 0.63 -23.13 7.64
CA GLU A 287 1.16 -24.31 6.97
C GLU A 287 0.13 -25.07 6.12
N SER A 288 -1.17 -24.97 6.46
CA SER A 288 -2.23 -25.64 5.70
C SER A 288 -2.50 -25.03 4.32
N LEU A 289 -1.97 -23.84 4.05
CA LEU A 289 -2.07 -23.19 2.75
C LEU A 289 -0.93 -23.61 1.81
N TYR A 290 0.15 -24.22 2.31
CA TYR A 290 1.26 -24.63 1.48
C TYR A 290 0.88 -25.77 0.55
N GLU A 291 1.03 -25.61 -0.73
CA GLU A 291 0.78 -26.64 -1.74
C GLU A 291 1.85 -27.72 -1.71
N SER A 292 3.08 -27.35 -1.36
CA SER A 292 4.21 -28.26 -1.21
C SER A 292 5.15 -27.77 -0.11
N PRO A 293 6.09 -28.60 0.41
CA PRO A 293 7.08 -28.15 1.40
C PRO A 293 8.00 -27.00 0.95
N ALA A 294 7.99 -26.68 -0.34
CA ALA A 294 8.81 -25.61 -0.91
C ALA A 294 7.96 -24.42 -1.39
N GLU A 295 6.64 -24.52 -1.26
CA GLU A 295 5.70 -23.51 -1.68
C GLU A 295 5.03 -22.89 -0.48
N PHE A 296 4.68 -21.65 -0.60
CA PHE A 296 4.33 -20.79 0.49
C PHE A 296 3.24 -19.82 0.02
N ASP A 297 2.09 -19.86 0.68
CA ASP A 297 0.95 -19.02 0.39
C ASP A 297 0.61 -18.17 1.60
N ASP A 298 0.13 -16.96 1.35
CA ASP A 298 -0.32 -16.05 2.39
C ASP A 298 -1.79 -16.27 2.78
N GLN A 299 -2.13 -15.79 3.94
CA GLN A 299 -3.51 -15.64 4.40
C GLN A 299 -3.79 -14.19 4.76
N TYR A 300 -5.01 -13.71 4.52
CA TYR A 300 -5.48 -12.50 5.17
C TYR A 300 -6.03 -12.82 6.55
N MET A 301 -5.61 -12.03 7.53
CA MET A 301 -6.14 -12.03 8.89
C MET A 301 -6.72 -10.66 9.25
N ILE A 302 -7.52 -10.62 10.31
CA ILE A 302 -8.11 -9.41 10.85
C ILE A 302 -8.12 -9.42 12.37
N VAL A 303 -7.82 -8.28 12.97
CA VAL A 303 -8.01 -7.99 14.39
C VAL A 303 -8.97 -6.82 14.57
N SER A 304 -9.56 -6.69 15.74
CA SER A 304 -10.50 -5.60 16.03
C SER A 304 -10.37 -5.06 17.45
N SER A 305 -10.65 -3.77 17.60
CA SER A 305 -10.76 -3.11 18.91
C SER A 305 -12.12 -2.44 19.05
N LYS A 306 -12.78 -2.67 20.20
CA LYS A 306 -14.05 -2.03 20.56
C LYS A 306 -13.90 -0.86 21.53
N ASN A 307 -12.72 -0.61 22.00
CA ASN A 307 -12.39 0.45 22.95
C ASN A 307 -11.38 1.47 22.41
N GLY A 308 -11.33 1.57 21.07
CA GLY A 308 -10.57 2.60 20.37
C GLY A 308 -9.07 2.35 20.32
N GLY A 309 -8.65 1.10 20.21
CA GLY A 309 -7.24 0.72 20.10
C GLY A 309 -6.57 0.35 21.43
N GLU A 310 -7.28 0.46 22.59
CA GLU A 310 -6.67 0.13 23.89
C GLU A 310 -6.45 -1.38 24.08
N ASP A 311 -7.40 -2.22 23.61
CA ASP A 311 -7.29 -3.68 23.60
C ASP A 311 -7.71 -4.22 22.24
N TRP A 312 -7.03 -5.27 21.78
CA TRP A 312 -7.26 -5.91 20.49
C TRP A 312 -7.71 -7.36 20.64
N SER A 313 -8.54 -7.80 19.71
CA SER A 313 -8.95 -9.20 19.62
C SER A 313 -7.78 -10.09 19.20
N LYS A 314 -7.94 -11.39 19.38
CA LYS A 314 -7.09 -12.35 18.67
C LYS A 314 -7.33 -12.23 17.16
N PRO A 315 -6.33 -12.57 16.34
CA PRO A 315 -6.50 -12.59 14.89
C PRO A 315 -7.54 -13.65 14.48
N SER A 316 -8.29 -13.32 13.43
CA SER A 316 -9.27 -14.19 12.80
C SER A 316 -8.94 -14.35 11.32
N PHE A 317 -9.10 -15.54 10.79
CA PHE A 317 -8.92 -15.85 9.37
C PHE A 317 -9.96 -15.12 8.50
N VAL A 318 -9.51 -14.57 7.39
CA VAL A 318 -10.35 -13.91 6.39
C VAL A 318 -10.39 -14.71 5.09
N ALA A 319 -9.24 -14.97 4.47
CA ALA A 319 -9.10 -15.71 3.22
C ALA A 319 -7.69 -16.24 3.08
N GLY A 320 -7.51 -17.38 2.40
CA GLY A 320 -6.23 -17.82 1.88
C GLY A 320 -5.96 -17.20 0.51
N MET A 321 -4.70 -17.00 0.19
CA MET A 321 -4.22 -16.43 -1.05
C MET A 321 -3.34 -17.42 -1.80
N GLU A 322 -3.45 -17.43 -3.12
CA GLU A 322 -2.61 -18.21 -4.04
C GLU A 322 -1.55 -17.26 -4.62
N ASP A 323 -0.55 -16.98 -3.84
CA ASP A 323 0.53 -16.04 -4.15
C ASP A 323 1.91 -16.58 -3.75
N GLY A 324 2.03 -17.89 -3.73
CA GLY A 324 3.25 -18.60 -3.41
C GLY A 324 4.34 -18.54 -4.48
N ALA A 325 5.44 -19.20 -4.18
CA ALA A 325 6.65 -19.18 -5.00
C ALA A 325 6.47 -19.79 -6.41
N ASN A 326 5.48 -20.65 -6.61
CA ASN A 326 5.18 -21.28 -7.90
C ASN A 326 4.02 -20.63 -8.67
N ASP A 327 3.40 -19.61 -8.08
CA ASP A 327 2.21 -18.98 -8.64
C ASP A 327 2.54 -17.88 -9.64
N TYR A 328 3.65 -17.21 -9.46
CA TYR A 328 4.04 -16.07 -10.25
C TYR A 328 5.42 -16.24 -10.90
N PRO A 329 5.61 -15.72 -12.12
CA PRO A 329 6.95 -15.52 -12.65
C PRO A 329 7.76 -14.60 -11.73
N ILE A 330 9.06 -14.84 -11.64
CA ILE A 330 9.99 -14.01 -10.87
C ILE A 330 10.73 -13.08 -11.84
N ASN A 331 10.77 -11.80 -11.51
CA ASN A 331 11.48 -10.80 -12.28
C ASN A 331 12.99 -10.80 -12.03
N VAL A 332 13.72 -9.87 -12.67
CA VAL A 332 15.19 -9.79 -12.58
C VAL A 332 15.71 -9.46 -11.17
N ASP A 333 14.87 -8.91 -10.30
CA ASP A 333 15.23 -8.59 -8.91
C ASP A 333 14.73 -9.65 -7.91
N GLY A 334 14.20 -10.78 -8.41
CA GLY A 334 13.74 -11.88 -7.57
C GLY A 334 12.35 -11.66 -6.96
N ARG A 335 11.55 -10.74 -7.53
CA ARG A 335 10.20 -10.40 -7.08
C ARG A 335 9.14 -11.02 -7.98
N GLN A 336 7.97 -11.29 -7.44
CA GLN A 336 6.80 -11.74 -8.18
C GLN A 336 6.39 -10.70 -9.23
N THR A 337 6.00 -11.19 -10.42
CA THR A 337 5.54 -10.34 -11.52
C THR A 337 4.46 -11.05 -12.34
N LEU A 338 3.79 -10.33 -13.23
CA LEU A 338 2.83 -10.93 -14.17
C LEU A 338 3.55 -11.48 -15.40
N THR A 339 2.98 -12.52 -16.02
CA THR A 339 3.51 -13.11 -17.23
C THR A 339 3.77 -12.05 -18.33
N GLY A 340 5.03 -11.94 -18.77
CA GLY A 340 5.47 -10.95 -19.76
C GLY A 340 5.72 -9.54 -19.20
N TYR A 341 5.62 -9.36 -17.89
CA TYR A 341 6.01 -8.15 -17.19
C TYR A 341 7.29 -8.36 -16.38
N GLN A 342 7.89 -7.25 -15.96
CA GLN A 342 9.03 -7.21 -15.03
C GLN A 342 8.72 -6.41 -13.76
N VAL A 343 7.73 -5.53 -13.78
CA VAL A 343 7.31 -4.80 -12.58
C VAL A 343 6.81 -5.78 -11.53
N ARG A 344 7.21 -5.57 -10.29
CA ARG A 344 6.73 -6.41 -9.20
C ARG A 344 5.23 -6.20 -8.98
N VAL A 345 4.57 -7.25 -8.58
CA VAL A 345 3.18 -7.25 -8.12
C VAL A 345 3.08 -8.07 -6.85
N TRP A 346 2.06 -7.80 -6.06
CA TRP A 346 1.69 -8.62 -4.92
C TRP A 346 0.17 -8.63 -4.74
N GLY A 347 -0.32 -9.55 -3.91
CA GLY A 347 -1.73 -9.77 -3.74
C GLY A 347 -2.45 -8.75 -2.84
N ALA A 348 -1.72 -7.85 -2.20
CA ALA A 348 -2.28 -6.93 -1.22
C ALA A 348 -3.41 -6.05 -1.77
N GLY A 349 -4.42 -5.87 -0.94
CA GLY A 349 -5.52 -4.94 -1.13
C GLY A 349 -5.88 -4.28 0.20
N ASN A 350 -7.17 -3.99 0.42
CA ASN A 350 -7.59 -3.31 1.64
C ASN A 350 -8.90 -3.85 2.24
N VAL A 351 -9.09 -3.56 3.52
CA VAL A 351 -10.36 -3.72 4.21
C VAL A 351 -11.09 -2.38 4.29
N VAL A 352 -12.41 -2.39 4.10
CA VAL A 352 -13.25 -1.21 4.27
C VAL A 352 -14.53 -1.55 5.00
N ALA A 353 -14.92 -0.71 5.99
CA ALA A 353 -16.17 -0.85 6.70
C ALA A 353 -17.33 -0.17 5.97
N SER A 354 -18.52 -0.76 6.06
CA SER A 354 -19.73 -0.08 5.63
C SER A 354 -19.96 1.18 6.46
N PRO A 355 -20.18 2.35 5.85
CA PRO A 355 -20.42 3.58 6.59
C PRO A 355 -21.79 3.64 7.28
N THR A 356 -22.65 2.64 7.05
CA THR A 356 -24.05 2.64 7.53
C THR A 356 -24.47 1.37 8.28
N GLN A 357 -23.61 0.34 8.32
CA GLN A 357 -23.93 -0.96 8.93
C GLN A 357 -22.78 -1.42 9.82
N ASP A 358 -23.00 -1.50 11.10
CA ASP A 358 -22.01 -1.97 12.05
C ASP A 358 -21.58 -3.42 11.75
N GLY A 359 -20.28 -3.67 11.84
CA GLY A 359 -19.70 -4.99 11.63
C GLY A 359 -19.80 -5.55 10.20
N LYS A 360 -20.29 -4.76 9.25
CA LYS A 360 -20.22 -5.14 7.83
C LYS A 360 -18.96 -4.61 7.20
N LEU A 361 -18.10 -5.52 6.76
CA LEU A 361 -16.82 -5.21 6.13
C LEU A 361 -16.71 -5.89 4.78
N TYR A 362 -15.90 -5.29 3.91
CA TYR A 362 -15.42 -5.87 2.68
C TYR A 362 -13.89 -5.90 2.71
N LEU A 363 -13.30 -6.96 2.22
CA LEU A 363 -11.86 -7.05 1.97
C LEU A 363 -11.64 -7.46 0.54
N VAL A 364 -10.72 -6.77 -0.14
CA VAL A 364 -10.31 -7.07 -1.51
C VAL A 364 -8.84 -7.44 -1.55
N PHE A 365 -8.48 -8.34 -2.45
CA PHE A 365 -7.12 -8.77 -2.73
C PHE A 365 -7.03 -9.30 -4.17
N SER A 366 -5.83 -9.53 -4.68
CA SER A 366 -5.62 -10.22 -5.95
C SER A 366 -4.69 -11.40 -5.76
N ASP A 367 -4.92 -12.47 -6.52
CA ASP A 367 -4.03 -13.62 -6.54
C ASP A 367 -4.14 -14.41 -7.85
N ASN A 368 -3.25 -15.39 -8.01
CA ASN A 368 -3.15 -16.20 -9.22
C ASN A 368 -3.89 -17.55 -9.16
N ARG A 369 -4.87 -17.74 -8.27
CA ARG A 369 -5.60 -19.04 -8.13
C ARG A 369 -6.23 -19.56 -9.42
N ASN A 370 -6.37 -18.74 -10.44
CA ASN A 370 -6.89 -19.10 -11.75
C ASN A 370 -5.81 -19.23 -12.83
N GLY A 371 -4.54 -19.10 -12.46
CA GLY A 371 -3.40 -19.22 -13.34
C GLY A 371 -2.89 -20.65 -13.50
N VAL A 372 -1.66 -20.78 -13.94
CA VAL A 372 -0.92 -22.04 -14.00
C VAL A 372 0.18 -22.02 -12.94
N HIS A 373 0.07 -22.89 -11.99
CA HIS A 373 1.00 -23.08 -10.89
C HIS A 373 2.05 -24.11 -11.33
N ASP A 374 3.25 -23.66 -11.61
CA ASP A 374 4.34 -24.48 -12.11
C ASP A 374 5.67 -23.83 -11.74
N SER A 375 6.49 -24.54 -10.96
CA SER A 375 7.77 -24.04 -10.47
C SER A 375 8.74 -23.56 -11.55
N ASP A 376 8.62 -24.10 -12.77
CA ASP A 376 9.51 -23.77 -13.88
C ASP A 376 8.93 -22.70 -14.81
N ASN A 377 7.60 -22.69 -14.99
CA ASN A 377 6.91 -21.82 -15.95
C ASN A 377 5.51 -21.42 -15.49
N PRO A 378 5.38 -20.69 -14.40
CA PRO A 378 4.07 -20.19 -13.94
C PRO A 378 3.48 -19.21 -14.97
N VAL A 379 2.17 -19.27 -15.17
CA VAL A 379 1.47 -18.35 -16.08
C VAL A 379 0.35 -17.67 -15.32
N THR A 380 0.38 -16.35 -15.29
CA THR A 380 -0.60 -15.58 -14.56
C THR A 380 -1.95 -15.48 -15.27
N ASN A 381 -2.99 -15.56 -14.48
CA ASN A 381 -4.34 -15.13 -14.73
C ASN A 381 -4.85 -14.54 -13.40
N SER A 382 -4.09 -13.56 -12.91
CA SER A 382 -4.37 -12.90 -11.64
C SER A 382 -5.71 -12.21 -11.69
N ASP A 383 -6.53 -12.43 -10.68
CA ASP A 383 -7.88 -11.87 -10.57
C ASP A 383 -8.04 -11.10 -9.26
N VAL A 384 -8.88 -10.07 -9.29
CA VAL A 384 -9.31 -9.35 -8.09
C VAL A 384 -10.49 -10.06 -7.44
N PHE A 385 -10.34 -10.37 -6.16
CA PHE A 385 -11.35 -11.01 -5.33
C PHE A 385 -11.90 -10.07 -4.26
N ILE A 386 -13.11 -10.38 -3.80
CA ILE A 386 -13.76 -9.72 -2.66
C ILE A 386 -14.38 -10.76 -1.74
N VAL A 387 -14.20 -10.55 -0.43
CA VAL A 387 -14.90 -11.26 0.63
C VAL A 387 -15.67 -10.28 1.50
N THR A 388 -16.75 -10.74 2.13
CA THR A 388 -17.64 -9.89 2.94
C THR A 388 -17.92 -10.57 4.27
N THR A 389 -17.92 -9.77 5.34
CA THR A 389 -18.47 -10.18 6.63
C THR A 389 -19.65 -9.29 7.03
N PHE A 390 -20.55 -9.81 7.84
CA PHE A 390 -21.71 -9.10 8.39
C PHE A 390 -21.72 -9.10 9.92
N ASP A 391 -20.70 -9.65 10.55
CA ASP A 391 -20.65 -9.90 11.99
C ASP A 391 -19.32 -9.49 12.64
N GLY A 392 -18.64 -8.53 12.01
CA GLY A 392 -17.40 -7.94 12.52
C GLY A 392 -16.19 -8.85 12.38
N GLY A 393 -16.08 -9.55 11.26
CA GLY A 393 -14.91 -10.35 10.91
C GLY A 393 -14.90 -11.77 11.47
N LYS A 394 -16.00 -12.24 12.08
CA LYS A 394 -16.06 -13.61 12.63
C LYS A 394 -16.28 -14.68 11.56
N HIS A 395 -17.10 -14.35 10.57
CA HIS A 395 -17.36 -15.22 9.41
C HIS A 395 -17.30 -14.41 8.13
N TRP A 396 -16.64 -14.97 7.13
CA TRP A 396 -16.48 -14.36 5.82
C TRP A 396 -17.10 -15.23 4.74
N THR A 397 -17.59 -14.58 3.68
CA THR A 397 -17.99 -15.30 2.46
C THR A 397 -16.78 -15.90 1.78
N SER A 398 -16.99 -16.92 0.96
CA SER A 398 -15.92 -17.36 0.04
C SER A 398 -15.54 -16.22 -0.90
N PRO A 399 -14.27 -16.15 -1.35
CA PRO A 399 -13.81 -15.19 -2.34
C PRO A 399 -14.64 -15.24 -3.61
N SER A 400 -15.04 -14.08 -4.13
CA SER A 400 -15.75 -13.95 -5.40
C SER A 400 -15.06 -12.92 -6.27
N LYS A 401 -14.95 -13.21 -7.58
CA LYS A 401 -14.32 -12.29 -8.54
C LYS A 401 -15.10 -10.97 -8.62
N VAL A 402 -14.36 -9.88 -8.63
CA VAL A 402 -14.89 -8.53 -8.86
C VAL A 402 -15.17 -8.31 -10.35
N ASP A 403 -14.28 -8.77 -11.20
CA ASP A 403 -14.42 -8.74 -12.65
C ASP A 403 -14.45 -10.17 -13.20
N THR A 404 -15.32 -10.42 -14.17
CA THR A 404 -15.43 -11.71 -14.86
C THR A 404 -14.62 -11.76 -16.17
N GLY A 405 -13.83 -10.73 -16.46
CA GLY A 405 -12.90 -10.70 -17.58
C GLY A 405 -11.83 -11.80 -17.46
N HIS A 406 -11.14 -12.04 -18.57
CA HIS A 406 -9.97 -12.89 -18.62
C HIS A 406 -8.73 -11.99 -18.72
N GLY A 407 -7.64 -12.40 -18.14
CA GLY A 407 -6.39 -11.67 -18.11
C GLY A 407 -6.12 -11.03 -16.74
N ASP A 408 -4.90 -10.60 -16.56
CA ASP A 408 -4.41 -10.19 -15.25
C ASP A 408 -5.07 -8.90 -14.75
N GLN A 409 -5.45 -8.93 -13.48
CA GLN A 409 -5.96 -7.81 -12.69
C GLN A 409 -5.19 -7.78 -11.37
N TRP A 410 -4.75 -6.58 -10.95
CA TRP A 410 -3.94 -6.42 -9.73
C TRP A 410 -4.13 -5.06 -9.07
N PHE A 411 -3.57 -4.88 -7.89
CA PHE A 411 -3.66 -3.71 -7.02
C PHE A 411 -5.10 -3.27 -6.76
N PRO A 412 -5.94 -4.13 -6.18
CA PRO A 412 -7.30 -3.74 -5.86
C PRO A 412 -7.35 -2.76 -4.69
N TRP A 413 -8.19 -1.74 -4.82
CA TRP A 413 -8.50 -0.83 -3.73
C TRP A 413 -10.00 -0.58 -3.63
N ALA A 414 -10.59 -0.83 -2.47
CA ALA A 414 -12.03 -0.71 -2.26
C ALA A 414 -12.40 0.49 -1.39
N ASP A 415 -13.57 1.08 -1.66
CA ASP A 415 -14.28 1.95 -0.73
C ASP A 415 -15.80 1.77 -0.90
N VAL A 416 -16.57 2.19 0.10
CA VAL A 416 -18.03 2.05 0.10
C VAL A 416 -18.69 3.40 -0.13
N ASN A 417 -19.50 3.48 -1.16
CA ASN A 417 -20.30 4.66 -1.48
C ASN A 417 -21.31 4.95 -0.35
N PRO A 418 -21.16 6.08 0.37
CA PRO A 418 -21.96 6.37 1.55
C PRO A 418 -23.42 6.71 1.22
N VAL A 419 -23.74 7.01 -0.04
CA VAL A 419 -25.08 7.41 -0.48
C VAL A 419 -25.94 6.19 -0.80
N ASN A 420 -25.36 5.16 -1.40
CA ASN A 420 -26.13 4.02 -1.93
C ASN A 420 -25.67 2.66 -1.38
N GLY A 421 -24.60 2.61 -0.59
CA GLY A 421 -24.07 1.40 0.04
C GLY A 421 -23.42 0.39 -0.93
N LYS A 422 -23.19 0.78 -2.18
CA LYS A 422 -22.43 -0.04 -3.12
C LYS A 422 -20.95 0.03 -2.75
N VAL A 423 -20.27 -1.09 -2.94
CA VAL A 423 -18.80 -1.10 -2.89
C VAL A 423 -18.25 -0.79 -4.29
N GLY A 424 -17.25 0.09 -4.34
CA GLY A 424 -16.41 0.30 -5.51
C GLY A 424 -15.07 -0.38 -5.28
N VAL A 425 -14.52 -0.99 -6.33
CA VAL A 425 -13.19 -1.58 -6.34
C VAL A 425 -12.45 -1.04 -7.55
N LEU A 426 -11.38 -0.31 -7.30
CA LEU A 426 -10.43 0.17 -8.31
C LEU A 426 -9.35 -0.90 -8.49
N TYR A 427 -8.87 -1.12 -9.71
CA TYR A 427 -7.82 -2.08 -10.02
C TYR A 427 -7.21 -1.82 -11.38
N HIS A 428 -6.01 -2.34 -11.62
CA HIS A 428 -5.43 -2.42 -12.95
C HIS A 428 -5.93 -3.66 -13.70
N ASP A 429 -6.08 -3.56 -15.02
CA ASP A 429 -6.65 -4.59 -15.88
C ASP A 429 -5.96 -4.62 -17.25
N ARG A 430 -5.33 -5.74 -17.57
CA ARG A 430 -4.71 -5.99 -18.90
C ARG A 430 -5.72 -6.34 -20.00
N GLY A 431 -6.98 -6.56 -19.64
CA GLY A 431 -8.00 -7.04 -20.55
C GLY A 431 -7.78 -8.49 -20.98
N ASN A 432 -8.66 -8.98 -21.85
CA ASN A 432 -8.75 -10.42 -22.16
C ASN A 432 -7.55 -11.03 -22.89
N ALA A 433 -6.60 -10.24 -23.35
CA ALA A 433 -5.49 -10.72 -24.19
C ALA A 433 -4.13 -10.73 -23.48
N ASN A 434 -4.04 -10.30 -22.21
CA ASN A 434 -2.77 -10.11 -21.50
C ASN A 434 -1.71 -9.42 -22.37
N GLY A 435 -2.12 -8.33 -23.05
CA GLY A 435 -1.21 -7.53 -23.88
C GLY A 435 -0.17 -6.76 -23.05
N PRO A 436 0.72 -5.99 -23.69
CA PRO A 436 1.74 -5.21 -22.99
C PRO A 436 1.16 -4.02 -22.23
N THR A 437 -0.09 -3.63 -22.52
CA THR A 437 -0.72 -2.46 -21.89
C THR A 437 -1.83 -2.87 -20.93
N TYR A 438 -2.12 -2.00 -19.97
CA TYR A 438 -3.24 -2.12 -19.06
C TYR A 438 -4.06 -0.83 -18.99
N LYS A 439 -5.22 -0.90 -18.35
CA LYS A 439 -6.07 0.23 -17.99
C LYS A 439 -6.47 0.13 -16.53
N THR A 440 -6.70 1.28 -15.91
CA THR A 440 -7.30 1.32 -14.58
C THR A 440 -8.81 1.30 -14.71
N ALA A 441 -9.48 0.42 -13.99
CA ALA A 441 -10.92 0.21 -14.00
C ALA A 441 -11.51 0.31 -12.59
N LEU A 442 -12.76 0.74 -12.52
CA LEU A 442 -13.60 0.76 -11.32
C LEU A 442 -14.79 -0.16 -11.52
N ALA A 443 -14.95 -1.15 -10.67
CA ALA A 443 -16.14 -1.98 -10.58
C ALA A 443 -17.01 -1.51 -9.42
N GLU A 444 -18.28 -1.19 -9.67
CA GLU A 444 -19.21 -0.71 -8.64
C GLU A 444 -20.43 -1.63 -8.55
N GLY A 445 -20.80 -2.01 -7.34
CA GLY A 445 -21.95 -2.88 -7.15
C GLY A 445 -22.03 -3.50 -5.77
N HIS A 446 -22.54 -4.72 -5.75
CA HIS A 446 -22.49 -5.61 -4.60
C HIS A 446 -21.79 -6.90 -5.03
N PRO A 447 -21.14 -7.65 -4.12
CA PRO A 447 -20.53 -8.92 -4.46
C PRO A 447 -21.45 -9.80 -5.32
N GLY A 448 -20.90 -10.28 -6.46
CA GLY A 448 -21.65 -11.02 -7.48
C GLY A 448 -22.42 -10.19 -8.52
N SER A 449 -22.41 -8.85 -8.44
CA SER A 449 -23.15 -7.98 -9.39
C SER A 449 -22.45 -6.63 -9.61
N PHE A 450 -21.19 -6.68 -10.01
CA PHE A 450 -20.42 -5.48 -10.33
C PHE A 450 -20.65 -4.98 -11.76
N VAL A 451 -20.56 -3.67 -11.92
CA VAL A 451 -20.55 -2.99 -13.22
C VAL A 451 -19.21 -2.29 -13.39
N LYS A 452 -18.42 -2.74 -14.36
CA LYS A 452 -17.11 -2.19 -14.68
C LYS A 452 -17.22 -0.90 -15.48
N THR A 453 -16.40 0.07 -15.11
CA THR A 453 -16.16 1.31 -15.86
C THR A 453 -14.66 1.50 -15.98
N VAL A 454 -14.17 1.73 -17.19
CA VAL A 454 -12.75 2.06 -17.39
C VAL A 454 -12.54 3.52 -16.99
N MET A 455 -11.63 3.75 -16.06
CA MET A 455 -11.30 5.09 -15.51
C MET A 455 -10.22 5.77 -16.32
N SER A 456 -9.17 5.05 -16.73
CA SER A 456 -8.09 5.62 -17.54
C SER A 456 -8.55 5.81 -19.00
N THR A 457 -8.34 7.02 -19.54
CA THR A 457 -8.73 7.36 -20.93
C THR A 457 -7.77 6.77 -21.96
N GLN A 458 -6.53 6.50 -21.56
CA GLN A 458 -5.51 5.87 -22.40
C GLN A 458 -4.97 4.63 -21.68
N PRO A 459 -4.39 3.68 -22.40
CA PRO A 459 -3.67 2.58 -21.78
C PRO A 459 -2.30 3.06 -21.27
N SER A 460 -1.84 2.47 -20.17
CA SER A 460 -0.45 2.51 -19.71
C SER A 460 0.35 1.38 -20.33
N ASP A 461 1.58 1.63 -20.74
CA ASP A 461 2.48 0.62 -21.27
C ASP A 461 3.72 0.48 -20.37
N PRO A 462 3.70 -0.38 -19.35
CA PRO A 462 4.84 -0.54 -18.47
C PRO A 462 6.05 -1.14 -19.16
N THR A 463 5.87 -1.87 -20.26
CA THR A 463 7.00 -2.50 -21.00
C THR A 463 7.90 -1.47 -21.69
N ASN A 464 7.43 -0.25 -21.85
CA ASN A 464 8.18 0.89 -22.34
C ASN A 464 8.41 1.97 -21.27
N SER A 465 8.23 1.65 -20.00
CA SER A 465 8.50 2.58 -18.89
C SER A 465 9.94 2.47 -18.41
N GLU A 466 10.54 3.57 -17.99
CA GLU A 466 11.84 3.59 -17.30
C GLU A 466 11.82 2.73 -16.03
N TYR A 467 10.70 2.72 -15.33
CA TYR A 467 10.47 1.92 -14.12
C TYR A 467 9.98 0.49 -14.38
N PHE A 468 10.19 -0.02 -15.53
CA PHE A 468 9.83 -1.38 -15.88
C PHE A 468 11.04 -2.26 -16.25
N GLN A 469 12.14 -1.65 -16.67
CA GLN A 469 13.27 -2.35 -17.24
C GLN A 469 14.55 -2.04 -16.47
N ALA A 470 14.89 -2.88 -15.50
CA ALA A 470 16.15 -2.75 -14.78
C ALA A 470 17.35 -2.90 -15.73
N GLY A 471 18.39 -2.11 -15.48
CA GLY A 471 19.69 -2.26 -16.14
C GLY A 471 19.77 -1.78 -17.59
N ILE A 472 18.85 -0.94 -18.05
CA ILE A 472 18.98 -0.28 -19.35
C ILE A 472 20.20 0.67 -19.30
N PRO A 473 21.23 0.48 -20.17
CA PRO A 473 22.38 1.36 -20.18
C PRO A 473 22.00 2.81 -20.45
N GLY A 474 22.38 3.71 -19.54
CA GLY A 474 22.11 5.14 -19.66
C GLY A 474 20.73 5.57 -19.18
N CYS A 475 19.95 4.68 -18.61
CA CYS A 475 18.71 5.02 -17.90
C CYS A 475 18.98 5.11 -16.40
N GLU A 476 18.76 6.30 -15.87
CA GLU A 476 19.03 6.63 -14.46
C GLU A 476 17.97 6.08 -13.52
N PHE A 477 16.74 5.93 -14.01
CA PHE A 477 15.56 5.51 -13.24
C PHE A 477 15.01 4.15 -13.67
N CYS A 478 15.78 3.34 -14.39
CA CYS A 478 15.31 2.03 -14.83
C CYS A 478 15.28 1.04 -13.67
N ALA A 479 14.09 0.74 -13.20
CA ALA A 479 13.76 -0.20 -12.15
C ALA A 479 12.54 -1.06 -12.53
N VAL A 480 12.28 -2.11 -11.78
CA VAL A 480 11.13 -3.01 -12.01
C VAL A 480 10.01 -2.76 -11.02
N PHE A 481 9.67 -1.49 -10.84
CA PHE A 481 8.73 -1.03 -9.83
C PHE A 481 7.75 0.01 -10.38
N HIS A 482 6.48 -0.03 -9.98
CA HIS A 482 5.47 0.98 -10.28
C HIS A 482 4.50 1.26 -9.12
N GLY A 483 4.97 1.02 -7.90
CA GLY A 483 4.19 1.11 -6.68
C GLY A 483 3.51 -0.22 -6.32
N ASP A 484 2.91 -0.25 -5.12
CA ASP A 484 2.24 -1.40 -4.54
C ASP A 484 0.74 -1.20 -4.37
N TYR A 485 0.26 0.04 -4.50
CA TYR A 485 -1.15 0.35 -4.33
C TYR A 485 -1.61 1.54 -5.19
N ILE A 486 -2.93 1.68 -5.28
CA ILE A 486 -3.64 2.77 -5.94
C ILE A 486 -4.74 3.28 -5.00
N GLY A 487 -5.30 4.45 -5.24
CA GLY A 487 -6.22 5.10 -4.31
C GLY A 487 -7.65 5.22 -4.83
N LEU A 488 -8.64 4.87 -3.98
CA LEU A 488 -10.07 5.11 -4.22
C LEU A 488 -10.71 5.68 -2.96
N ALA A 489 -11.47 6.77 -3.10
CA ALA A 489 -12.29 7.30 -2.03
C ALA A 489 -13.61 7.85 -2.56
N TYR A 490 -14.73 7.51 -1.89
CA TYR A 490 -16.04 8.11 -2.18
C TYR A 490 -16.26 9.38 -1.35
N GLY A 491 -16.67 10.44 -2.02
CA GLY A 491 -17.19 11.62 -1.36
C GLY A 491 -18.56 11.37 -0.72
N SER A 492 -18.96 12.21 0.23
CA SER A 492 -20.31 12.22 0.80
C SER A 492 -21.42 12.55 -0.21
N ASP A 493 -21.04 13.04 -1.39
CA ASP A 493 -21.90 13.25 -2.56
C ASP A 493 -22.07 12.00 -3.45
N GLY A 494 -21.39 10.90 -3.10
CA GLY A 494 -21.46 9.61 -3.79
C GLY A 494 -20.57 9.48 -5.03
N HIS A 495 -19.75 10.47 -5.32
CA HIS A 495 -18.77 10.35 -6.41
C HIS A 495 -17.54 9.56 -5.98
N ALA A 496 -17.10 8.66 -6.86
CA ALA A 496 -15.82 7.97 -6.74
C ALA A 496 -14.68 8.91 -7.19
N ASN A 497 -13.64 9.00 -6.38
CA ASN A 497 -12.40 9.72 -6.68
C ASN A 497 -11.28 8.70 -6.70
N ALA A 498 -10.59 8.58 -7.81
CA ALA A 498 -9.59 7.54 -8.06
C ALA A 498 -8.25 8.17 -8.45
N THR A 499 -7.16 7.62 -7.88
CA THR A 499 -5.78 7.95 -8.26
C THR A 499 -5.01 6.69 -8.55
N TRP A 500 -4.12 6.73 -9.52
CA TRP A 500 -3.30 5.59 -9.90
C TRP A 500 -2.00 6.03 -10.54
N THR A 501 -0.98 5.17 -10.49
CA THR A 501 0.25 5.30 -11.26
C THR A 501 -0.02 4.98 -12.73
N ASP A 502 0.36 5.88 -13.62
CA ASP A 502 0.12 5.77 -15.06
C ASP A 502 1.39 6.04 -15.85
N MET A 503 1.63 5.21 -16.85
CA MET A 503 2.82 5.26 -17.70
C MET A 503 2.42 5.53 -19.16
N ARG A 504 1.74 6.65 -19.40
CA ARG A 504 1.32 7.09 -20.74
C ARG A 504 2.11 8.28 -21.28
N ASP A 505 2.81 9.00 -20.42
CA ASP A 505 3.52 10.22 -20.78
C ASP A 505 5.00 9.94 -21.05
N PRO A 506 5.59 10.56 -22.10
CA PRO A 506 6.97 10.32 -22.46
C PRO A 506 7.95 10.79 -21.39
N SER A 507 8.98 10.00 -21.14
CA SER A 507 10.07 10.41 -20.26
C SER A 507 10.84 11.61 -20.84
N PRO A 508 11.12 12.63 -20.02
CA PRO A 508 11.97 13.73 -20.43
C PRO A 508 13.46 13.35 -20.46
N PHE A 509 13.86 12.24 -19.83
CA PHE A 509 15.26 11.82 -19.71
C PHE A 509 15.66 10.79 -20.75
N THR A 510 14.82 9.78 -20.99
CA THR A 510 15.13 8.67 -21.88
C THR A 510 14.18 8.64 -23.08
N PRO A 511 14.61 9.14 -24.25
CA PRO A 511 13.77 9.17 -25.44
C PRO A 511 13.22 7.78 -25.82
N GLY A 512 11.90 7.72 -26.00
CA GLY A 512 11.19 6.50 -26.37
C GLY A 512 10.67 5.66 -25.21
N LEU A 513 10.99 6.05 -23.96
CA LEU A 513 10.39 5.47 -22.76
C LEU A 513 9.31 6.40 -22.16
N PHE A 514 8.49 5.85 -21.29
CA PHE A 514 7.48 6.56 -20.52
C PHE A 514 7.89 6.68 -19.06
N LEU A 515 7.43 7.74 -18.41
CA LEU A 515 7.64 7.99 -16.99
C LEU A 515 6.35 7.66 -16.21
N GLN A 516 6.49 7.43 -14.91
CA GLN A 516 5.36 7.22 -13.99
C GLN A 516 4.84 8.55 -13.48
N PHE A 517 3.54 8.77 -13.64
CA PHE A 517 2.83 9.94 -13.11
C PHE A 517 1.56 9.52 -12.38
N ILE A 518 1.13 10.36 -11.45
CA ILE A 518 -0.12 10.16 -10.73
C ILE A 518 -1.26 10.79 -11.52
N TYR A 519 -2.21 9.95 -11.89
CA TYR A 519 -3.42 10.37 -12.58
C TYR A 519 -4.63 10.29 -11.66
N TYR A 520 -5.52 11.25 -11.83
CA TYR A 520 -6.79 11.35 -11.12
C TYR A 520 -7.98 11.28 -12.09
N ALA A 521 -9.05 10.65 -11.64
CA ALA A 521 -10.36 10.72 -12.27
C ALA A 521 -11.48 10.72 -11.23
N ARG A 522 -12.60 11.36 -11.60
CA ARG A 522 -13.83 11.39 -10.82
C ARG A 522 -14.98 10.80 -11.62
N LYS A 523 -15.81 9.96 -10.93
CA LYS A 523 -17.01 9.37 -11.52
C LYS A 523 -18.26 9.66 -10.67
#